data_19297f2605b12a47cb565712bd73cb06
#
_entry.id   19297f2605b12a47cb565712bd73cb06
#
_cell.length_a   1.000
_cell.length_b   1.000
_cell.length_c   1.000
_cell.angle_alpha   90.00
_cell.angle_beta   90.00
_cell.angle_gamma   90.00
#
_symmetry.space_group_name_H-M   'P 1'
#
loop_
_entity.id
_entity.type
_entity.pdbx_description
1 polymer ?
#
loop_
_entity_poly.entity_id
_entity_poly.type
_entity_poly.pdbx_seq_one_letter_code
_entity_poly.pdbx_strand_id
1 'polypeptide(L)'
;IWNDQNLKSRELEINIRKEIGAEQQLLSKSEIHDLEPNIKNIYHAGVFYKKARHARNPGKIWVKLFESFVKKGGKFLKLNIKKVDFDENNPVIRSETQRFIFDKLVICCGAFSKKLTDNLHENIPLDTERGYHIHFKDFDHLISRPVVFQNRGFGMTPMEQGLRVVGTVEFGGLNNPLSKSRIKNLVDNAK
;
A
#
# COMPACT_ATOMS: atom_id res chain seq x y z
N ILE A 1 8.18 10.59 11.91
CA ILE A 1 8.85 11.76 12.52
C ILE A 1 7.89 12.95 12.59
N TRP A 2 8.09 13.84 13.53
CA TRP A 2 7.22 14.99 13.84
C TRP A 2 8.03 16.27 14.02
N ASN A 3 7.40 17.41 13.66
CA ASN A 3 7.94 18.75 13.96
C ASN A 3 7.70 19.15 15.42
N ASP A 4 6.70 18.54 16.06
CA ASP A 4 6.32 18.83 17.43
C ASP A 4 7.14 17.99 18.40
N GLN A 5 7.58 18.57 19.50
CA GLN A 5 8.25 17.87 20.60
C GLN A 5 7.26 17.14 21.52
N ASN A 6 5.97 17.48 21.45
CA ASN A 6 4.95 16.93 22.32
C ASN A 6 4.46 15.57 21.83
N LEU A 7 5.03 14.50 22.36
CA LEU A 7 4.63 13.13 22.07
C LEU A 7 3.38 12.66 22.83
N LYS A 8 2.80 13.48 23.73
CA LYS A 8 1.63 13.08 24.54
C LYS A 8 0.45 12.63 23.69
N SER A 9 0.20 13.30 22.56
CA SER A 9 -0.86 12.90 21.62
C SER A 9 -0.63 11.53 20.95
N ARG A 10 0.58 10.97 21.07
CA ARG A 10 0.98 9.68 20.50
C ARG A 10 1.20 8.59 21.55
N GLU A 11 1.08 8.94 22.81
CA GLU A 11 1.37 8.04 23.92
C GLU A 11 0.51 6.78 23.88
N LEU A 12 -0.78 6.92 23.58
CA LEU A 12 -1.68 5.78 23.41
C LEU A 12 -1.20 4.84 22.29
N GLU A 13 -0.88 5.37 21.11
CA GLU A 13 -0.40 4.60 19.98
C GLU A 13 0.92 3.88 20.29
N ILE A 14 1.84 4.57 20.95
CA ILE A 14 3.14 4.04 21.36
C ILE A 14 2.94 2.90 22.36
N ASN A 15 2.06 3.07 23.35
CA ASN A 15 1.79 2.07 24.37
C ASN A 15 1.10 0.83 23.80
N ILE A 16 0.07 0.98 22.98
CA ILE A 16 -0.59 -0.15 22.31
C ILE A 16 0.42 -0.97 21.51
N ARG A 17 1.28 -0.32 20.72
CA ARG A 17 2.31 -1.04 19.95
C ARG A 17 3.34 -1.74 20.82
N LYS A 18 3.69 -1.15 21.96
CA LYS A 18 4.58 -1.78 22.93
C LYS A 18 3.94 -3.03 23.54
N GLU A 19 2.67 -2.96 23.90
CA GLU A 19 1.91 -4.10 24.45
C GLU A 19 1.85 -5.29 23.51
N ILE A 20 1.68 -5.05 22.20
CA ILE A 20 1.71 -6.11 21.19
C ILE A 20 3.13 -6.53 20.77
N GLY A 21 4.17 -6.10 21.50
CA GLY A 21 5.55 -6.53 21.29
C GLY A 21 6.30 -5.81 20.17
N ALA A 22 5.82 -4.66 19.68
CA ALA A 22 6.56 -3.90 18.69
C ALA A 22 7.81 -3.25 19.33
N GLU A 23 8.99 -3.64 18.84
CA GLU A 23 10.24 -3.00 19.25
C GLU A 23 10.36 -1.61 18.64
N GLN A 24 10.19 -0.61 19.46
CA GLN A 24 10.24 0.81 19.09
C GLN A 24 11.20 1.58 19.97
N GLN A 25 11.84 2.58 19.37
CA GLN A 25 12.74 3.52 20.04
C GLN A 25 12.26 4.94 19.76
N LEU A 26 12.09 5.73 20.80
CA LEU A 26 11.89 7.17 20.64
C LEU A 26 13.21 7.81 20.23
N LEU A 27 13.14 8.70 19.26
CA LEU A 27 14.28 9.42 18.72
C LEU A 27 14.16 10.91 19.02
N SER A 28 15.27 11.49 19.47
CA SER A 28 15.51 12.92 19.53
C SER A 28 15.81 13.48 18.14
N LYS A 29 15.87 14.80 18.04
CA LYS A 29 16.22 15.52 16.81
C LYS A 29 17.60 15.12 16.27
N SER A 30 18.62 15.00 17.13
CA SER A 30 19.96 14.56 16.74
C SER A 30 19.97 13.13 16.23
N GLU A 31 19.32 12.20 16.94
CA GLU A 31 19.24 10.80 16.51
C GLU A 31 18.50 10.62 15.18
N ILE A 32 17.48 11.44 14.89
CA ILE A 32 16.84 11.45 13.56
C ILE A 32 17.84 11.86 12.48
N HIS A 33 18.61 12.93 12.73
CA HIS A 33 19.59 13.43 11.77
C HIS A 33 20.76 12.44 11.57
N ASP A 34 21.21 11.80 12.64
CA ASP A 34 22.25 10.75 12.57
C ASP A 34 21.80 9.54 11.74
N LEU A 35 20.53 9.17 11.85
CA LEU A 35 19.95 8.05 11.08
C LEU A 35 19.70 8.40 9.61
N GLU A 36 19.28 9.63 9.32
CA GLU A 36 18.89 10.11 7.99
C GLU A 36 19.40 11.55 7.77
N PRO A 37 20.69 11.72 7.46
CA PRO A 37 21.33 13.06 7.38
C PRO A 37 20.74 13.96 6.30
N ASN A 38 20.15 13.39 5.26
CA ASN A 38 19.56 14.13 4.14
C ASN A 38 18.15 14.66 4.43
N ILE A 39 17.55 14.29 5.56
CA ILE A 39 16.26 14.85 5.97
C ILE A 39 16.50 16.23 6.58
N LYS A 40 15.67 17.21 6.17
CA LYS A 40 15.72 18.56 6.76
C LYS A 40 15.68 18.51 8.29
N ASN A 41 16.58 19.23 8.93
CA ASN A 41 16.72 19.27 10.40
C ASN A 41 15.64 20.13 11.09
N ILE A 42 14.38 19.89 10.74
CA ILE A 42 13.19 20.57 11.28
C ILE A 42 12.32 19.65 12.13
N TYR A 43 12.65 18.35 12.21
CA TYR A 43 11.90 17.35 12.96
C TYR A 43 12.51 17.17 14.33
N HIS A 44 11.69 17.19 15.38
CA HIS A 44 12.12 17.22 16.76
C HIS A 44 11.96 15.87 17.48
N ALA A 45 11.08 15.02 16.99
CA ALA A 45 10.82 13.71 17.58
C ALA A 45 10.51 12.66 16.51
N GLY A 46 10.82 11.41 16.83
CA GLY A 46 10.52 10.27 15.98
C GLY A 46 10.30 8.98 16.75
N VAL A 47 9.70 8.00 16.09
CA VAL A 47 9.67 6.61 16.54
C VAL A 47 10.35 5.75 15.50
N PHE A 48 11.34 5.00 15.91
CA PHE A 48 12.06 4.06 15.10
C PHE A 48 11.63 2.63 15.43
N TYR A 49 11.16 1.92 14.41
CA TYR A 49 10.77 0.51 14.51
C TYR A 49 11.92 -0.37 14.08
N LYS A 50 12.71 -0.89 15.03
CA LYS A 50 13.97 -1.60 14.77
C LYS A 50 13.82 -2.83 13.89
N LYS A 51 12.72 -3.56 14.03
CA LYS A 51 12.43 -4.78 13.27
C LYS A 51 11.60 -4.57 12.00
N ALA A 52 11.14 -3.32 11.73
CA ALA A 52 10.43 -3.05 10.50
C ALA A 52 11.30 -3.30 9.27
N ARG A 53 10.69 -3.82 8.24
CA ARG A 53 11.33 -4.08 6.94
C ARG A 53 10.41 -3.60 5.83
N HIS A 54 10.96 -3.34 4.68
CA HIS A 54 10.20 -2.99 3.49
C HIS A 54 10.68 -3.76 2.27
N ALA A 55 9.81 -3.96 1.30
CA ALA A 55 10.16 -4.54 0.02
C ALA A 55 10.64 -3.44 -0.93
N ARG A 56 11.91 -3.48 -1.35
CA ARG A 56 12.44 -2.53 -2.32
C ARG A 56 11.81 -2.67 -3.71
N ASN A 57 11.29 -3.86 -4.03
CA ASN A 57 10.57 -4.14 -5.27
C ASN A 57 9.44 -5.15 -5.02
N PRO A 58 8.23 -4.69 -4.63
CA PRO A 58 7.10 -5.60 -4.41
C PRO A 58 6.66 -6.32 -5.67
N GLY A 59 6.90 -5.78 -6.86
CA GLY A 59 6.61 -6.45 -8.13
C GLY A 59 7.38 -7.75 -8.31
N LYS A 60 8.65 -7.81 -7.89
CA LYS A 60 9.43 -9.05 -7.92
C LYS A 60 8.85 -10.14 -7.02
N ILE A 61 8.23 -9.79 -5.91
CA ILE A 61 7.55 -10.75 -5.02
C ILE A 61 6.40 -11.39 -5.77
N TRP A 62 5.58 -10.59 -6.45
CA TRP A 62 4.47 -11.08 -7.28
C TRP A 62 4.94 -12.03 -8.38
N VAL A 63 6.00 -11.68 -9.11
CA VAL A 63 6.56 -12.53 -10.15
C VAL A 63 7.00 -13.88 -9.55
N LYS A 64 7.71 -13.87 -8.42
CA LYS A 64 8.16 -15.11 -7.77
C LYS A 64 7.02 -15.98 -7.25
N LEU A 65 5.97 -15.38 -6.71
CA LEU A 65 4.77 -16.10 -6.29
C LEU A 65 4.07 -16.75 -7.48
N PHE A 66 3.95 -16.01 -8.58
CA PHE A 66 3.35 -16.52 -9.83
C PHE A 66 4.17 -17.67 -10.42
N GLU A 67 5.50 -17.53 -10.52
CA GLU A 67 6.40 -18.61 -10.96
C GLU A 67 6.22 -19.87 -10.10
N SER A 68 6.16 -19.69 -8.77
CA SER A 68 5.93 -20.79 -7.83
C SER A 68 4.56 -21.45 -8.03
N PHE A 69 3.51 -20.66 -8.26
CA PHE A 69 2.17 -21.15 -8.55
C PHE A 69 2.16 -22.04 -9.82
N VAL A 70 2.75 -21.56 -10.92
CA VAL A 70 2.83 -22.30 -12.17
C VAL A 70 3.65 -23.59 -12.02
N LYS A 71 4.80 -23.50 -11.31
CA LYS A 71 5.65 -24.68 -11.01
C LYS A 71 4.90 -25.76 -10.23
N LYS A 72 3.93 -25.38 -9.39
CA LYS A 72 3.08 -26.31 -8.62
C LYS A 72 1.87 -26.82 -9.42
N GLY A 73 1.81 -26.59 -10.73
CA GLY A 73 0.74 -27.03 -11.60
C GLY A 73 -0.44 -26.08 -11.72
N GLY A 74 -0.32 -24.87 -11.18
CA GLY A 74 -1.35 -23.83 -11.35
C GLY A 74 -1.46 -23.39 -12.81
N LYS A 75 -2.70 -23.15 -13.26
CA LYS A 75 -2.99 -22.66 -14.60
C LYS A 75 -3.42 -21.21 -14.56
N PHE A 76 -2.88 -20.39 -15.45
CA PHE A 76 -3.25 -18.99 -15.61
C PHE A 76 -4.01 -18.80 -16.92
N LEU A 77 -5.19 -18.21 -16.83
CA LEU A 77 -6.02 -17.84 -17.98
C LEU A 77 -6.23 -16.33 -17.97
N LYS A 78 -5.81 -15.65 -19.02
CA LYS A 78 -6.07 -14.20 -19.17
C LYS A 78 -7.44 -14.01 -19.81
N LEU A 79 -8.45 -13.82 -18.96
CA LEU A 79 -9.84 -13.66 -19.37
C LEU A 79 -10.46 -12.41 -18.73
N ASN A 80 -11.39 -11.79 -19.44
CA ASN A 80 -12.23 -10.74 -18.89
C ASN A 80 -13.52 -11.37 -18.35
N ILE A 81 -13.55 -11.56 -17.03
CA ILE A 81 -14.71 -12.15 -16.36
C ILE A 81 -15.83 -11.11 -16.28
N LYS A 82 -16.98 -11.44 -16.82
CA LYS A 82 -18.17 -10.56 -16.85
C LYS A 82 -19.17 -10.88 -15.74
N LYS A 83 -19.29 -12.14 -15.39
CA LYS A 83 -20.28 -12.60 -14.41
C LYS A 83 -19.73 -13.76 -13.59
N VAL A 84 -20.09 -13.77 -12.32
CA VAL A 84 -20.04 -14.93 -11.44
C VAL A 84 -21.46 -15.38 -11.18
N ASP A 85 -21.68 -16.69 -11.14
CA ASP A 85 -22.99 -17.33 -11.05
C ASP A 85 -22.85 -18.67 -10.31
N PHE A 86 -23.95 -19.37 -10.10
CA PHE A 86 -23.96 -20.75 -9.60
C PHE A 86 -24.72 -21.67 -10.54
N ASP A 87 -24.23 -22.89 -10.67
CA ASP A 87 -24.90 -24.00 -11.31
C ASP A 87 -25.07 -25.07 -10.24
N GLU A 88 -26.31 -25.26 -9.77
CA GLU A 88 -26.58 -25.95 -8.52
C GLU A 88 -25.78 -25.33 -7.35
N ASN A 89 -24.78 -26.06 -6.81
CA ASN A 89 -23.91 -25.59 -5.73
C ASN A 89 -22.50 -25.20 -6.19
N ASN A 90 -22.21 -25.29 -7.50
CA ASN A 90 -20.88 -25.03 -8.03
C ASN A 90 -20.76 -23.60 -8.56
N PRO A 91 -19.72 -22.84 -8.17
CA PRO A 91 -19.50 -21.52 -8.70
C PRO A 91 -19.11 -21.57 -10.18
N VAL A 92 -19.69 -20.67 -10.95
CA VAL A 92 -19.49 -20.53 -12.39
C VAL A 92 -18.93 -19.15 -12.69
N ILE A 93 -17.88 -19.08 -13.48
CA ILE A 93 -17.42 -17.82 -14.06
C ILE A 93 -17.73 -17.79 -15.55
N ARG A 94 -18.12 -16.60 -16.04
CA ARG A 94 -18.41 -16.36 -17.47
C ARG A 94 -17.57 -15.20 -17.97
N SER A 95 -16.86 -15.46 -19.05
CA SER A 95 -16.30 -14.43 -19.94
C SER A 95 -17.27 -14.16 -21.10
N GLU A 96 -16.85 -13.40 -22.10
CA GLU A 96 -17.66 -13.19 -23.31
C GLU A 96 -17.87 -14.46 -24.12
N THR A 97 -16.89 -15.37 -24.10
CA THR A 97 -16.87 -16.56 -24.99
C THR A 97 -16.81 -17.89 -24.25
N GLN A 98 -16.53 -17.88 -22.96
CA GLN A 98 -16.24 -19.10 -22.20
C GLN A 98 -16.97 -19.14 -20.87
N ARG A 99 -17.29 -20.36 -20.44
CA ARG A 99 -17.90 -20.70 -19.16
C ARG A 99 -17.03 -21.74 -18.47
N PHE A 100 -16.77 -21.54 -17.18
CA PHE A 100 -16.03 -22.49 -16.34
C PHE A 100 -16.81 -22.77 -15.07
N ILE A 101 -16.80 -24.02 -14.65
CA ILE A 101 -17.39 -24.49 -13.38
C ILE A 101 -16.25 -24.93 -12.49
N PHE A 102 -16.34 -24.62 -11.20
CA PHE A 102 -15.33 -24.97 -10.20
C PHE A 102 -16.00 -25.51 -8.93
N ASP A 103 -15.26 -26.26 -8.14
CA ASP A 103 -15.68 -26.68 -6.81
C ASP A 103 -15.67 -25.49 -5.82
N LYS A 104 -14.73 -24.56 -6.01
CA LYS A 104 -14.57 -23.37 -5.17
C LYS A 104 -14.07 -22.20 -6.01
N LEU A 105 -14.53 -21.00 -5.67
CA LEU A 105 -14.12 -19.74 -6.28
C LEU A 105 -13.66 -18.75 -5.20
N VAL A 106 -12.55 -18.09 -5.45
CA VAL A 106 -12.06 -16.98 -4.63
C VAL A 106 -11.99 -15.72 -5.49
N ILE A 107 -12.73 -14.69 -5.11
CA ILE A 107 -12.75 -13.41 -5.81
C ILE A 107 -11.70 -12.49 -5.19
N CYS A 108 -10.60 -12.23 -5.91
CA CYS A 108 -9.48 -11.40 -5.47
C CYS A 108 -9.25 -10.21 -6.41
N CYS A 109 -10.33 -9.52 -6.81
CA CYS A 109 -10.28 -8.44 -7.79
C CYS A 109 -10.11 -7.04 -7.15
N GLY A 110 -9.71 -6.96 -5.88
CA GLY A 110 -9.53 -5.69 -5.16
C GLY A 110 -10.79 -4.82 -5.24
N ALA A 111 -10.64 -3.55 -5.56
CA ALA A 111 -11.75 -2.60 -5.66
C ALA A 111 -12.80 -2.96 -6.74
N PHE A 112 -12.50 -3.87 -7.66
CA PHE A 112 -13.43 -4.36 -8.69
C PHE A 112 -14.26 -5.56 -8.22
N SER A 113 -13.98 -6.14 -7.06
CA SER A 113 -14.67 -7.34 -6.56
C SER A 113 -16.17 -7.12 -6.44
N LYS A 114 -16.60 -5.93 -5.98
CA LYS A 114 -18.02 -5.59 -5.82
C LYS A 114 -18.84 -5.82 -7.09
N LYS A 115 -18.30 -5.47 -8.26
CA LYS A 115 -19.01 -5.70 -9.55
C LYS A 115 -19.33 -7.17 -9.82
N LEU A 116 -18.54 -8.08 -9.27
CA LEU A 116 -18.77 -9.52 -9.45
C LEU A 116 -19.69 -10.07 -8.36
N THR A 117 -19.60 -9.55 -7.13
CA THR A 117 -20.45 -10.00 -6.01
C THR A 117 -21.88 -9.47 -6.08
N ASP A 118 -22.11 -8.28 -6.67
CA ASP A 118 -23.47 -7.73 -6.87
C ASP A 118 -24.36 -8.71 -7.68
N ASN A 119 -23.80 -9.50 -8.59
CA ASN A 119 -24.52 -10.54 -9.34
C ASN A 119 -24.90 -11.76 -8.50
N LEU A 120 -24.35 -11.89 -7.29
CA LEU A 120 -24.63 -12.99 -6.37
C LEU A 120 -25.63 -12.59 -5.29
N HIS A 121 -26.23 -11.38 -5.38
CA HIS A 121 -27.08 -10.77 -4.36
C HIS A 121 -26.35 -10.59 -3.00
N GLU A 122 -25.00 -10.57 -3.03
CA GLU A 122 -24.15 -10.34 -1.86
C GLU A 122 -23.74 -8.86 -1.81
N ASN A 123 -24.24 -8.14 -0.83
CA ASN A 123 -23.89 -6.75 -0.63
C ASN A 123 -22.61 -6.63 0.20
N ILE A 124 -21.48 -6.45 -0.47
CA ILE A 124 -20.20 -6.17 0.20
C ILE A 124 -20.03 -4.65 0.30
N PRO A 125 -19.87 -4.08 1.51
CA PRO A 125 -19.67 -2.65 1.71
C PRO A 125 -18.22 -2.25 1.34
N LEU A 126 -17.88 -2.44 0.06
CA LEU A 126 -16.56 -2.14 -0.51
C LEU A 126 -16.63 -0.86 -1.30
N ASP A 127 -15.76 0.10 -0.98
CA ASP A 127 -15.54 1.31 -1.74
C ASP A 127 -14.07 1.44 -2.13
N THR A 128 -13.74 2.47 -2.88
CA THR A 128 -12.40 2.71 -3.41
C THR A 128 -11.65 3.73 -2.59
N GLU A 129 -10.43 3.41 -2.23
CA GLU A 129 -9.48 4.33 -1.65
C GLU A 129 -8.26 4.43 -2.56
N ARG A 130 -8.18 5.50 -3.36
CA ARG A 130 -7.08 5.72 -4.30
C ARG A 130 -5.93 6.42 -3.61
N GLY A 131 -4.81 5.69 -3.40
CA GLY A 131 -3.56 6.27 -2.96
C GLY A 131 -2.76 6.89 -4.09
N TYR A 132 -2.06 7.99 -3.81
CA TYR A 132 -1.17 8.67 -4.76
C TYR A 132 0.28 8.45 -4.38
N HIS A 133 1.13 8.26 -5.39
CA HIS A 133 2.58 8.22 -5.22
C HIS A 133 3.32 8.75 -6.44
N ILE A 134 4.55 9.17 -6.22
CA ILE A 134 5.49 9.61 -7.25
C ILE A 134 6.81 8.88 -7.06
N HIS A 135 7.48 8.52 -8.13
CA HIS A 135 8.83 8.01 -8.12
C HIS A 135 9.80 9.05 -8.68
N PHE A 136 10.82 9.36 -7.90
CA PHE A 136 11.96 10.14 -8.33
C PHE A 136 13.09 9.15 -8.67
N LYS A 137 13.35 8.97 -9.95
CA LYS A 137 14.41 8.06 -10.43
C LYS A 137 15.77 8.51 -9.89
N ASP A 138 16.65 7.54 -9.64
CA ASP A 138 18.02 7.76 -9.21
C ASP A 138 18.21 8.49 -7.86
N PHE A 139 17.13 8.65 -7.09
CA PHE A 139 17.14 9.30 -5.77
C PHE A 139 16.95 8.34 -4.60
N ASP A 140 17.03 7.04 -4.80
CA ASP A 140 16.87 6.03 -3.72
C ASP A 140 17.96 6.10 -2.65
N HIS A 141 19.11 6.70 -2.99
CA HIS A 141 20.24 6.89 -2.09
C HIS A 141 20.04 8.02 -1.06
N LEU A 142 19.03 8.90 -1.24
CA LEU A 142 18.81 10.03 -0.35
C LEU A 142 18.38 9.63 1.06
N ILE A 143 17.66 8.53 1.20
CA ILE A 143 17.28 7.98 2.50
C ILE A 143 17.60 6.49 2.56
N SER A 144 17.94 5.99 3.73
CA SER A 144 18.35 4.60 3.91
C SER A 144 17.17 3.66 4.24
N ARG A 145 16.05 4.20 4.65
CA ARG A 145 14.85 3.48 5.14
C ARG A 145 13.56 4.24 4.87
N PRO A 146 12.38 3.59 4.94
CA PRO A 146 11.10 4.29 4.88
C PRO A 146 10.97 5.29 6.02
N VAL A 147 10.56 6.52 5.69
CA VAL A 147 10.29 7.59 6.65
C VAL A 147 8.89 8.16 6.41
N VAL A 148 8.11 8.26 7.49
CA VAL A 148 6.77 8.86 7.46
C VAL A 148 6.81 10.21 8.17
N PHE A 149 6.36 11.25 7.48
CA PHE A 149 6.28 12.63 7.96
C PHE A 149 4.86 12.91 8.44
N GLN A 150 4.59 12.60 9.71
CA GLN A 150 3.24 12.56 10.26
C GLN A 150 2.49 13.90 10.16
N ASN A 151 3.16 15.02 10.47
CA ASN A 151 2.55 16.35 10.42
C ASN A 151 2.21 16.81 8.99
N ARG A 152 2.81 16.18 7.98
CA ARG A 152 2.62 16.53 6.57
C ARG A 152 1.83 15.47 5.78
N GLY A 153 1.50 14.35 6.42
CA GLY A 153 0.68 13.30 5.83
C GLY A 153 1.28 12.60 4.60
N PHE A 154 2.61 12.48 4.54
CA PHE A 154 3.28 11.76 3.46
C PHE A 154 4.43 10.89 3.98
N GLY A 155 4.90 9.99 3.15
CA GLY A 155 6.06 9.15 3.43
C GLY A 155 6.99 9.02 2.23
N MET A 156 8.25 8.74 2.52
CA MET A 156 9.28 8.45 1.52
C MET A 156 9.82 7.03 1.75
N THR A 157 10.11 6.32 0.67
CA THR A 157 10.63 4.96 0.72
C THR A 157 11.69 4.77 -0.37
N PRO A 158 12.91 4.31 -0.02
CA PRO A 158 13.91 3.96 -1.02
C PRO A 158 13.52 2.65 -1.70
N MET A 159 13.23 2.73 -2.99
CA MET A 159 12.83 1.60 -3.82
C MET A 159 13.94 1.26 -4.82
N GLU A 160 13.88 0.10 -5.43
CA GLU A 160 14.84 -0.29 -6.48
C GLU A 160 14.80 0.66 -7.70
N GLN A 161 13.68 1.31 -7.94
CA GLN A 161 13.47 2.21 -9.08
C GLN A 161 13.65 3.70 -8.75
N GLY A 162 14.14 4.02 -7.55
CA GLY A 162 14.33 5.37 -7.06
C GLY A 162 13.58 5.65 -5.76
N LEU A 163 13.47 6.90 -5.38
CA LEU A 163 12.75 7.35 -4.19
C LEU A 163 11.25 7.40 -4.47
N ARG A 164 10.48 6.63 -3.74
CA ARG A 164 9.00 6.68 -3.79
C ARG A 164 8.48 7.60 -2.71
N VAL A 165 7.73 8.62 -3.12
CA VAL A 165 6.99 9.52 -2.24
C VAL A 165 5.51 9.17 -2.32
N VAL A 166 4.89 8.88 -1.19
CA VAL A 166 3.48 8.48 -1.09
C VAL A 166 2.75 9.36 -0.08
N GLY A 167 1.50 9.65 -0.34
CA GLY A 167 0.62 10.38 0.58
C GLY A 167 -0.70 10.70 -0.10
N THR A 168 -1.63 11.15 0.69
CA THR A 168 -3.00 11.47 0.29
C THR A 168 -3.77 10.28 -0.29
N VAL A 169 -5.03 10.22 0.05
CA VAL A 169 -6.00 9.26 -0.48
C VAL A 169 -7.21 9.98 -1.02
N GLU A 170 -7.92 9.35 -1.93
CA GLU A 170 -9.12 9.90 -2.56
C GLU A 170 -10.22 8.85 -2.57
N PHE A 171 -11.37 9.21 -2.05
CA PHE A 171 -12.61 8.46 -2.16
C PHE A 171 -13.40 9.02 -3.35
N GLY A 172 -13.20 8.47 -4.52
CA GLY A 172 -13.74 9.02 -5.74
C GLY A 172 -14.30 7.99 -6.72
N GLY A 173 -14.39 6.74 -6.29
CA GLY A 173 -14.80 5.65 -7.16
C GLY A 173 -13.72 5.24 -8.17
N LEU A 174 -14.04 4.24 -8.98
CA LEU A 174 -13.08 3.61 -9.90
C LEU A 174 -12.74 4.47 -11.13
N ASN A 175 -13.67 5.34 -11.56
CA ASN A 175 -13.60 5.99 -12.87
C ASN A 175 -13.18 7.48 -12.82
N ASN A 176 -12.97 8.05 -11.64
CA ASN A 176 -12.57 9.45 -11.54
C ASN A 176 -11.17 9.68 -12.14
N PRO A 177 -10.95 10.81 -12.83
CA PRO A 177 -9.64 11.19 -13.32
C PRO A 177 -8.66 11.42 -12.17
N LEU A 178 -7.36 11.39 -12.46
CA LEU A 178 -6.33 11.69 -11.46
C LEU A 178 -6.40 13.16 -11.01
N SER A 179 -6.32 13.39 -9.69
CA SER A 179 -6.28 14.73 -9.13
C SER A 179 -4.88 15.35 -9.27
N LYS A 180 -4.77 16.36 -10.15
CA LYS A 180 -3.52 17.12 -10.37
C LYS A 180 -3.05 17.84 -9.11
N SER A 181 -3.97 18.34 -8.28
CA SER A 181 -3.63 19.02 -7.02
C SER A 181 -2.96 18.09 -6.02
N ARG A 182 -3.45 16.83 -5.90
CA ARG A 182 -2.84 15.81 -5.02
C ARG A 182 -1.44 15.44 -5.49
N ILE A 183 -1.23 15.31 -6.80
CA ILE A 183 0.09 15.04 -7.38
C ILE A 183 1.04 16.22 -7.08
N LYS A 184 0.59 17.46 -7.30
CA LYS A 184 1.37 18.66 -6.98
C LYS A 184 1.76 18.72 -5.51
N ASN A 185 0.84 18.43 -4.60
CA ASN A 185 1.13 18.41 -3.16
C ASN A 185 2.21 17.39 -2.80
N LEU A 186 2.25 16.22 -3.43
CA LEU A 186 3.32 15.24 -3.20
C LEU A 186 4.68 15.75 -3.68
N VAL A 187 4.73 16.40 -4.84
CA VAL A 187 5.97 17.02 -5.36
C VAL A 187 6.46 18.12 -4.41
N ASP A 188 5.57 18.99 -3.95
CA ASP A 188 5.92 20.10 -3.07
C ASP A 188 6.35 19.62 -1.68
N ASN A 189 5.81 18.52 -1.19
CA ASN A 189 6.22 17.89 0.07
C ASN A 189 7.59 17.21 -0.02
N ALA A 190 8.00 16.76 -1.21
CA ALA A 190 9.28 16.08 -1.42
C ALA A 190 10.48 17.05 -1.53
N LYS A 191 10.23 18.35 -1.73
CA LYS A 191 11.25 19.42 -1.74
C LYS A 191 11.63 19.87 -0.33
#